data_fceb16e6e53e30cafe88409feeb15dd3
#
_entry.id   fceb16e6e53e30cafe88409feeb15dd3
#
_cell.length_a   1.000
_cell.length_b   1.000
_cell.length_c   1.000
_cell.angle_alpha   90.00
_cell.angle_beta   90.00
_cell.angle_gamma   90.00
#
_symmetry.space_group_name_H-M   'P 1'
#
loop_
_entity.id
_entity.type
_entity.pdbx_description
1 polymer ?
#
loop_
_entity_poly.entity_id
_entity_poly.type
_entity_poly.pdbx_seq_one_letter_code
_entity_poly.pdbx_strand_id
1 'polypeptide(L)'
;MLSPLPLAIKMSQQQVFEQSIQINAPATVVEQCIAERVLMHRWLNPALRCDPVGDWSTDVGSRSRFVIQVPLLQPTLESTVVEREPGLIVWEFEGFFKGRDRWECQPIEKGTRLLNRFEFEVPNPIIRWGFNTFAAALTQQDMQAQLRRLKRVAEAQLGK
;
A
#
# COMPACT_ATOMS: atom_id res chain seq x y z
N MET A 1 47.34 17.55 -12.76
CA MET A 1 45.92 17.55 -13.20
C MET A 1 45.21 16.39 -12.56
N LEU A 2 44.44 16.67 -11.55
CA LEU A 2 43.63 15.66 -10.90
C LEU A 2 42.27 15.68 -11.61
N SER A 3 41.97 14.63 -12.34
CA SER A 3 40.63 14.40 -12.89
C SER A 3 39.61 14.27 -11.75
N PRO A 4 38.48 14.96 -11.79
CA PRO A 4 37.47 14.72 -10.80
C PRO A 4 36.90 13.32 -10.99
N LEU A 5 36.94 12.54 -9.91
CA LEU A 5 36.21 11.27 -9.81
C LEU A 5 34.76 11.52 -10.17
N PRO A 6 34.13 10.67 -11.00
CA PRO A 6 32.72 10.79 -11.26
C PRO A 6 31.99 10.61 -9.93
N LEU A 7 31.18 11.60 -9.57
CA LEU A 7 30.17 11.45 -8.55
C LEU A 7 29.38 10.18 -8.91
N ALA A 8 29.57 9.14 -8.11
CA ALA A 8 28.69 7.99 -8.18
C ALA A 8 27.29 8.49 -7.87
N ILE A 9 26.49 8.67 -8.91
CA ILE A 9 25.06 8.88 -8.79
C ILE A 9 24.57 7.66 -8.04
N LYS A 10 24.24 7.83 -6.76
CA LYS A 10 23.53 6.84 -5.97
C LYS A 10 22.16 6.70 -6.65
N MET A 11 22.07 5.78 -7.59
CA MET A 11 20.77 5.36 -8.13
C MET A 11 20.03 4.76 -6.96
N SER A 12 19.08 5.52 -6.40
CA SER A 12 18.12 4.98 -5.44
C SER A 12 17.40 3.85 -6.17
N GLN A 13 17.47 2.63 -5.64
CA GLN A 13 16.79 1.49 -6.22
C GLN A 13 15.31 1.57 -5.82
N GLN A 14 14.59 2.51 -6.42
CA GLN A 14 13.16 2.60 -6.28
C GLN A 14 12.53 1.43 -7.02
N GLN A 15 11.71 0.65 -6.31
CA GLN A 15 10.91 -0.42 -6.90
C GLN A 15 9.49 0.09 -7.10
N VAL A 16 8.87 -0.31 -8.21
CA VAL A 16 7.50 0.05 -8.55
C VAL A 16 6.72 -1.21 -8.89
N PHE A 17 5.63 -1.42 -8.17
CA PHE A 17 4.64 -2.46 -8.48
C PHE A 17 3.32 -1.80 -8.87
N GLU A 18 2.83 -2.11 -10.05
CA GLU A 18 1.54 -1.61 -10.53
C GLU A 18 0.65 -2.78 -10.92
N GLN A 19 -0.56 -2.78 -10.42
CA GLN A 19 -1.54 -3.83 -10.65
C GLN A 19 -2.93 -3.25 -10.81
N SER A 20 -3.78 -3.96 -11.52
CA SER A 20 -5.20 -3.61 -11.64
C SER A 20 -6.08 -4.85 -11.62
N ILE A 21 -7.32 -4.65 -11.19
CA ILE A 21 -8.37 -5.67 -11.21
C ILE A 21 -9.71 -5.02 -11.50
N GLN A 22 -10.56 -5.73 -12.22
CA GLN A 22 -11.97 -5.34 -12.40
C GLN A 22 -12.81 -5.91 -11.26
N ILE A 23 -13.63 -5.05 -10.66
CA ILE A 23 -14.53 -5.38 -9.55
C ILE A 23 -15.97 -5.10 -9.97
N ASN A 24 -16.86 -6.06 -9.78
CA ASN A 24 -18.28 -5.91 -10.09
C ASN A 24 -19.03 -5.22 -8.94
N ALA A 25 -18.59 -4.02 -8.62
CA ALA A 25 -19.17 -3.15 -7.61
C ALA A 25 -18.94 -1.68 -7.98
N PRO A 26 -19.83 -0.75 -7.57
CA PRO A 26 -19.63 0.67 -7.81
C PRO A 26 -18.31 1.19 -7.20
N ALA A 27 -17.72 2.21 -7.82
CA ALA A 27 -16.46 2.80 -7.35
C ALA A 27 -16.56 3.31 -5.91
N THR A 28 -17.71 3.83 -5.50
CA THR A 28 -17.94 4.26 -4.11
C THR A 28 -17.88 3.11 -3.11
N VAL A 29 -18.37 1.93 -3.47
CA VAL A 29 -18.29 0.73 -2.62
C VAL A 29 -16.86 0.22 -2.53
N VAL A 30 -16.13 0.21 -3.64
CA VAL A 30 -14.72 -0.19 -3.66
C VAL A 30 -13.87 0.77 -2.83
N GLU A 31 -14.09 2.07 -3.00
CA GLU A 31 -13.42 3.11 -2.20
C GLU A 31 -13.69 2.95 -0.71
N GLN A 32 -14.92 2.66 -0.33
CA GLN A 32 -15.30 2.40 1.05
C GLN A 32 -14.52 1.23 1.65
N CYS A 33 -14.32 0.16 0.88
CA CYS A 33 -13.50 -0.98 1.32
C CYS A 33 -12.05 -0.61 1.60
N ILE A 34 -11.52 0.40 0.92
CA ILE A 34 -10.17 0.92 1.13
C ILE A 34 -10.14 1.91 2.29
N ALA A 35 -11.13 2.78 2.39
CA ALA A 35 -11.18 3.88 3.35
C ALA A 35 -11.61 3.46 4.76
N GLU A 36 -12.46 2.46 4.90
CA GLU A 36 -12.92 1.99 6.20
C GLU A 36 -11.99 0.94 6.79
N ARG A 37 -11.46 1.22 7.97
CA ARG A 37 -10.48 0.37 8.65
C ARG A 37 -10.98 -1.06 8.88
N VAL A 38 -12.24 -1.23 9.24
CA VAL A 38 -12.83 -2.56 9.46
C VAL A 38 -12.86 -3.37 8.17
N LEU A 39 -13.22 -2.73 7.05
CA LEU A 39 -13.23 -3.38 5.74
C LEU A 39 -11.81 -3.63 5.22
N MET A 40 -10.90 -2.69 5.45
CA MET A 40 -9.48 -2.83 5.09
C MET A 40 -8.88 -4.10 5.68
N HIS A 41 -9.13 -4.39 6.94
CA HIS A 41 -8.58 -5.59 7.61
C HIS A 41 -9.14 -6.92 7.06
N ARG A 42 -10.20 -6.89 6.26
CA ARG A 42 -10.73 -8.10 5.62
C ARG A 42 -9.96 -8.51 4.37
N TRP A 43 -9.26 -7.57 3.74
CA TRP A 43 -8.50 -7.86 2.52
C TRP A 43 -7.00 -7.63 2.65
N LEU A 44 -6.58 -6.84 3.63
CA LEU A 44 -5.17 -6.59 3.91
C LEU A 44 -4.45 -7.93 4.18
N ASN A 45 -3.16 -8.01 3.83
CA ASN A 45 -2.35 -9.16 4.16
C ASN A 45 -2.49 -9.48 5.67
N PRO A 46 -2.78 -10.74 6.04
CA PRO A 46 -2.95 -11.11 7.45
C PRO A 46 -1.74 -10.81 8.35
N ALA A 47 -0.54 -10.70 7.76
CA ALA A 47 0.66 -10.29 8.48
C ALA A 47 0.71 -8.79 8.77
N LEU A 48 -0.22 -8.01 8.20
CA LEU A 48 -0.27 -6.56 8.41
C LEU A 48 -1.45 -6.16 9.30
N ARG A 49 -1.18 -5.21 10.20
CA ARG A 49 -2.20 -4.52 10.98
C ARG A 49 -2.04 -3.02 10.80
N CYS A 50 -3.13 -2.33 10.57
CA CYS A 50 -3.17 -0.88 10.45
C CYS A 50 -3.81 -0.28 11.70
N ASP A 51 -3.05 0.47 12.48
CA ASP A 51 -3.50 1.15 13.69
C ASP A 51 -3.53 2.66 13.45
N PRO A 52 -4.63 3.36 13.79
CA PRO A 52 -4.67 4.81 13.65
C PRO A 52 -3.78 5.49 14.70
N VAL A 53 -3.23 6.64 14.32
CA VAL A 53 -2.62 7.59 15.26
C VAL A 53 -3.66 8.68 15.53
N GLY A 54 -4.35 8.57 16.67
CA GLY A 54 -5.56 9.35 16.95
C GLY A 54 -6.81 8.70 16.36
N ASP A 55 -7.77 9.51 15.92
CA ASP A 55 -8.98 9.01 15.29
C ASP A 55 -8.70 8.51 13.87
N TRP A 56 -9.40 7.45 13.48
CA TRP A 56 -9.28 6.94 12.10
C TRP A 56 -9.89 7.92 11.10
N SER A 57 -9.11 8.27 10.08
CA SER A 57 -9.55 9.07 8.93
C SER A 57 -8.69 8.76 7.72
N THR A 58 -9.21 9.03 6.53
CA THR A 58 -8.45 9.04 5.27
C THR A 58 -8.34 10.42 4.66
N ASP A 59 -8.64 11.47 5.42
CA ASP A 59 -8.40 12.85 4.98
C ASP A 59 -6.90 13.13 4.89
N VAL A 60 -6.51 14.07 4.03
CA VAL A 60 -5.11 14.46 3.90
C VAL A 60 -4.54 14.89 5.24
N GLY A 61 -3.38 14.36 5.58
CA GLY A 61 -2.71 14.59 6.85
C GLY A 61 -3.03 13.54 7.92
N SER A 62 -4.02 12.69 7.71
CA SER A 62 -4.34 11.61 8.65
C SER A 62 -3.21 10.60 8.73
N ARG A 63 -2.91 10.15 9.93
CA ARG A 63 -1.77 9.28 10.22
C ARG A 63 -2.22 7.93 10.76
N SER A 64 -1.50 6.91 10.34
CA SER A 64 -1.67 5.54 10.84
C SER A 64 -0.32 4.84 10.92
N ARG A 65 -0.31 3.68 11.55
CA ARG A 65 0.87 2.86 11.69
C ARG A 65 0.57 1.46 11.17
N PHE A 66 1.34 1.01 10.21
CA PHE A 66 1.30 -0.37 9.77
C PHE A 66 2.30 -1.19 10.56
N VAL A 67 1.83 -2.27 11.17
CA VAL A 67 2.62 -3.20 11.96
C VAL A 67 2.73 -4.50 11.18
N ILE A 68 3.97 -4.95 10.93
CA ILE A 68 4.21 -6.26 10.33
C ILE A 68 4.31 -7.27 11.46
N GLN A 69 3.33 -8.16 11.51
CA GLN A 69 3.23 -9.19 12.56
C GLN A 69 4.05 -10.41 12.19
N VAL A 70 5.35 -10.37 12.48
CA VAL A 70 6.25 -11.52 12.31
C VAL A 70 6.74 -11.98 13.68
N PRO A 71 7.05 -13.29 13.86
CA PRO A 71 7.56 -13.79 15.14
C PRO A 71 8.82 -13.03 15.57
N LEU A 72 8.89 -12.62 16.83
CA LEU A 72 9.99 -11.95 17.51
C LEU A 72 10.27 -10.49 17.10
N LEU A 73 9.72 -10.02 15.97
CA LEU A 73 9.88 -8.65 15.49
C LEU A 73 8.52 -8.11 15.05
N GLN A 74 8.25 -6.87 15.40
CA GLN A 74 7.07 -6.16 14.90
C GLN A 74 7.51 -4.83 14.28
N PRO A 75 8.17 -4.86 13.09
CA PRO A 75 8.56 -3.64 12.42
C PRO A 75 7.33 -2.82 12.06
N THR A 76 7.46 -1.51 12.19
CA THR A 76 6.37 -0.57 11.95
C THR A 76 6.73 0.42 10.84
N LEU A 77 5.70 0.83 10.10
CA LEU A 77 5.77 1.90 9.12
C LEU A 77 4.79 2.99 9.53
N GLU A 78 5.27 4.20 9.67
CA GLU A 78 4.39 5.36 9.82
C GLU A 78 3.82 5.73 8.45
N SER A 79 2.53 5.97 8.40
CA SER A 79 1.79 6.23 7.19
C SER A 79 1.01 7.54 7.31
N THR A 80 1.04 8.34 6.26
CA THR A 80 0.31 9.60 6.16
C THR A 80 -0.45 9.65 4.86
N VAL A 81 -1.72 10.04 4.90
CA VAL A 81 -2.49 10.32 3.68
C VAL A 81 -1.98 11.63 3.08
N VAL A 82 -1.49 11.59 1.86
CA VAL A 82 -0.91 12.76 1.16
C VAL A 82 -1.76 13.26 0.01
N GLU A 83 -2.62 12.42 -0.56
CA GLU A 83 -3.63 12.81 -1.55
C GLU A 83 -4.95 12.12 -1.22
N ARG A 84 -6.03 12.84 -1.37
CA ARG A 84 -7.38 12.34 -1.16
C ARG A 84 -8.38 13.05 -2.05
N GLU A 85 -8.99 12.32 -2.95
CA GLU A 85 -10.08 12.77 -3.83
C GLU A 85 -11.11 11.64 -3.94
N PRO A 86 -12.33 11.88 -4.45
CA PRO A 86 -13.26 10.80 -4.74
C PRO A 86 -12.61 9.76 -5.66
N GLY A 87 -12.55 8.52 -5.19
CA GLY A 87 -11.90 7.41 -5.91
C GLY A 87 -10.38 7.37 -5.83
N LEU A 88 -9.75 8.25 -5.05
CA LEU A 88 -8.30 8.30 -4.93
C LEU A 88 -7.86 8.44 -3.48
N ILE A 89 -6.96 7.55 -3.06
CA ILE A 89 -6.26 7.63 -1.78
C ILE A 89 -4.79 7.32 -2.03
N VAL A 90 -3.91 8.20 -1.53
CA VAL A 90 -2.46 7.98 -1.59
C VAL A 90 -1.89 8.11 -0.18
N TRP A 91 -1.22 7.05 0.25
CA TRP A 91 -0.44 7.04 1.48
C TRP A 91 1.04 7.16 1.18
N GLU A 92 1.75 7.86 2.06
CA GLU A 92 3.19 7.91 2.08
C GLU A 92 3.70 7.23 3.34
N PHE A 93 4.68 6.35 3.18
CA PHE A 93 5.23 5.53 4.27
C PHE A 93 6.64 5.93 4.61
N GLU A 94 6.95 5.93 5.90
CA GLU A 94 8.29 6.12 6.45
C GLU A 94 8.58 5.07 7.51
N GLY A 95 9.81 4.58 7.53
CA GLY A 95 10.29 3.57 8.47
C GLY A 95 11.49 2.82 7.89
N PHE A 96 11.48 1.51 8.01
CA PHE A 96 12.57 0.69 7.44
C PHE A 96 12.55 0.70 5.89
N PHE A 97 11.46 1.12 5.27
CA PHE A 97 11.44 1.57 3.89
C PHE A 97 10.65 2.88 3.76
N LYS A 98 10.83 3.56 2.64
CA LYS A 98 10.07 4.75 2.26
C LYS A 98 9.32 4.45 0.98
N GLY A 99 8.12 4.97 0.86
CA GLY A 99 7.36 4.76 -0.35
C GLY A 99 6.01 5.41 -0.37
N ARG A 100 5.33 5.19 -1.49
CA ARG A 100 3.96 5.64 -1.73
C ARG A 100 3.11 4.47 -2.17
N ASP A 101 1.90 4.43 -1.67
CA ASP A 101 0.88 3.49 -2.06
C ASP A 101 -0.34 4.25 -2.57
N ARG A 102 -0.58 4.15 -3.87
CA ARG A 102 -1.67 4.84 -4.58
C ARG A 102 -2.76 3.84 -4.92
N TRP A 103 -3.97 4.16 -4.50
CA TRP A 103 -5.18 3.40 -4.80
C TRP A 103 -6.15 4.27 -5.57
N GLU A 104 -6.56 3.81 -6.74
CA GLU A 104 -7.45 4.55 -7.63
C GLU A 104 -8.61 3.67 -8.09
N CYS A 105 -9.81 4.12 -7.80
CA CYS A 105 -11.07 3.46 -8.19
C CYS A 105 -11.64 4.19 -9.41
N GLN A 106 -11.48 3.61 -10.58
CA GLN A 106 -11.99 4.18 -11.82
C GLN A 106 -13.34 3.55 -12.16
N PRO A 107 -14.44 4.34 -12.21
CA PRO A 107 -15.72 3.82 -12.70
C PRO A 107 -15.60 3.35 -14.15
N ILE A 108 -16.14 2.18 -14.44
CA ILE A 108 -16.25 1.62 -15.79
C ILE A 108 -17.71 1.22 -16.05
N GLU A 109 -18.03 0.83 -17.27
CA GLU A 109 -19.40 0.49 -17.66
C GLU A 109 -20.03 -0.58 -16.74
N LYS A 110 -19.25 -1.59 -16.35
CA LYS A 110 -19.71 -2.68 -15.46
C LYS A 110 -18.88 -2.77 -14.20
N GLY A 111 -18.98 -1.77 -13.34
CA GLY A 111 -18.30 -1.79 -12.04
C GLY A 111 -17.15 -0.83 -11.95
N THR A 112 -16.02 -1.30 -11.45
CA THR A 112 -14.84 -0.49 -11.14
C THR A 112 -13.58 -1.17 -11.63
N ARG A 113 -12.69 -0.39 -12.23
CA ARG A 113 -11.30 -0.77 -12.41
C ARG A 113 -10.51 -0.22 -11.24
N LEU A 114 -10.02 -1.10 -10.39
CA LEU A 114 -9.16 -0.74 -9.28
C LEU A 114 -7.70 -0.81 -9.72
N LEU A 115 -6.97 0.30 -9.56
CA LEU A 115 -5.53 0.36 -9.78
C LEU A 115 -4.82 0.55 -8.45
N ASN A 116 -3.76 -0.20 -8.26
CA ASN A 116 -2.85 -0.02 -7.15
C ASN A 116 -1.43 0.15 -7.69
N ARG A 117 -0.78 1.23 -7.28
CA ARG A 117 0.62 1.51 -7.60
C ARG A 117 1.39 1.70 -6.31
N PHE A 118 2.31 0.82 -6.06
CA PHE A 118 3.19 0.82 -4.89
C PHE A 118 4.62 1.12 -5.32
N GLU A 119 5.15 2.23 -4.82
CA GLU A 119 6.53 2.66 -5.05
C GLU A 119 7.26 2.66 -3.73
N PHE A 120 8.42 2.04 -3.67
CA PHE A 120 9.19 2.01 -2.43
C PHE A 120 10.70 1.91 -2.69
N GLU A 121 11.46 2.37 -1.71
CA GLU A 121 12.91 2.19 -1.62
C GLU A 121 13.31 1.76 -0.21
N VAL A 122 14.33 0.95 -0.12
CA VAL A 122 14.93 0.52 1.15
C VAL A 122 16.27 1.23 1.27
N PRO A 123 16.36 2.32 2.05
CA PRO A 123 17.55 3.17 2.08
C PRO A 123 18.75 2.51 2.76
N ASN A 124 18.53 1.61 3.72
CA ASN A 124 19.61 0.96 4.47
C ASN A 124 20.01 -0.37 3.80
N PRO A 125 21.30 -0.57 3.41
CA PRO A 125 21.76 -1.79 2.77
C PRO A 125 21.60 -3.05 3.63
N ILE A 126 21.74 -2.95 4.94
CA ILE A 126 21.58 -4.08 5.89
C ILE A 126 20.11 -4.47 5.97
N ILE A 127 19.22 -3.49 6.08
CA ILE A 127 17.78 -3.72 6.08
C ILE A 127 17.32 -4.26 4.71
N ARG A 128 17.91 -3.78 3.61
CA ARG A 128 17.65 -4.28 2.27
C ARG A 128 17.97 -5.78 2.13
N TRP A 129 19.07 -6.22 2.72
CA TRP A 129 19.41 -7.64 2.76
C TRP A 129 18.40 -8.46 3.57
N GLY A 130 18.00 -7.96 4.76
CA GLY A 130 16.94 -8.55 5.58
C GLY A 130 15.58 -8.49 4.90
N PHE A 131 15.28 -7.40 4.20
CA PHE A 131 14.03 -7.22 3.45
C PHE A 131 13.86 -8.25 2.34
N ASN A 132 14.94 -8.66 1.66
CA ASN A 132 14.88 -9.74 0.68
C ASN A 132 14.42 -11.06 1.30
N THR A 133 14.64 -11.27 2.59
CA THR A 133 14.12 -12.40 3.35
C THR A 133 12.65 -12.19 3.74
N PHE A 134 12.23 -10.96 4.02
CA PHE A 134 10.84 -10.58 4.31
C PHE A 134 10.03 -10.25 3.04
N ALA A 135 10.68 -10.06 1.90
CA ALA A 135 10.04 -9.69 0.64
C ALA A 135 9.02 -10.74 0.15
N ALA A 136 9.10 -11.97 0.67
CA ALA A 136 8.08 -12.98 0.42
C ALA A 136 6.68 -12.53 0.88
N ALA A 137 6.57 -11.72 1.92
CA ALA A 137 5.30 -11.18 2.43
C ALA A 137 4.83 -9.92 1.67
N LEU A 138 5.72 -9.27 0.90
CA LEU A 138 5.45 -8.05 0.13
C LEU A 138 5.74 -8.24 -1.36
N THR A 139 5.70 -9.48 -1.84
CA THR A 139 5.90 -9.79 -3.25
C THR A 139 4.71 -9.34 -4.10
N GLN A 140 4.95 -9.22 -5.40
CA GLN A 140 3.90 -8.96 -6.38
C GLN A 140 2.74 -9.99 -6.28
N GLN A 141 3.03 -11.25 -5.97
CA GLN A 141 2.00 -12.28 -5.78
C GLN A 141 1.09 -11.98 -4.58
N ASP A 142 1.66 -11.50 -3.49
CA ASP A 142 0.88 -11.13 -2.30
C ASP A 142 0.02 -9.90 -2.55
N MET A 143 0.54 -8.90 -3.25
CA MET A 143 -0.23 -7.73 -3.68
C MET A 143 -1.41 -8.11 -4.59
N GLN A 144 -1.20 -9.04 -5.52
CA GLN A 144 -2.29 -9.59 -6.34
C GLN A 144 -3.32 -10.35 -5.48
N ALA A 145 -2.87 -11.08 -4.47
CA ALA A 145 -3.76 -11.76 -3.53
C ALA A 145 -4.59 -10.76 -2.73
N GLN A 146 -4.02 -9.63 -2.32
CA GLN A 146 -4.75 -8.55 -1.67
C GLN A 146 -5.84 -7.97 -2.59
N LEU A 147 -5.54 -7.69 -3.85
CA LEU A 147 -6.53 -7.20 -4.82
C LEU A 147 -7.69 -8.19 -5.00
N ARG A 148 -7.40 -9.49 -5.08
CA ARG A 148 -8.44 -10.52 -5.17
C ARG A 148 -9.31 -10.59 -3.90
N ARG A 149 -8.70 -10.42 -2.72
CA ARG A 149 -9.46 -10.37 -1.46
C ARG A 149 -10.34 -9.13 -1.41
N LEU A 150 -9.80 -7.96 -1.79
CA LEU A 150 -10.56 -6.71 -1.84
C LEU A 150 -11.76 -6.83 -2.80
N LYS A 151 -11.56 -7.40 -3.98
CA LYS A 151 -12.64 -7.68 -4.92
C LYS A 151 -13.77 -8.48 -4.27
N ARG A 152 -13.44 -9.57 -3.57
CA ARG A 152 -14.43 -10.40 -2.87
C ARG A 152 -15.15 -9.63 -1.77
N VAL A 153 -14.43 -8.82 -1.01
CA VAL A 153 -15.02 -7.98 0.05
C VAL A 153 -15.97 -6.94 -0.54
N ALA A 154 -15.57 -6.25 -1.60
CA ALA A 154 -16.39 -5.24 -2.26
C ALA A 154 -17.67 -5.83 -2.88
N GLU A 155 -17.54 -6.92 -3.60
CA GLU A 155 -18.67 -7.59 -4.23
C GLU A 155 -19.67 -8.18 -3.20
N ALA A 156 -19.15 -8.62 -2.04
CA ALA A 156 -19.98 -9.10 -0.94
C ALA A 156 -20.79 -7.98 -0.25
N GLN A 157 -20.36 -6.71 -0.35
CA GLN A 157 -21.15 -5.59 0.20
C GLN A 157 -22.46 -5.37 -0.53
N LEU A 158 -22.57 -5.79 -1.80
CA LEU A 158 -23.79 -5.62 -2.61
C LEU A 158 -24.91 -6.61 -2.26
N GLY A 159 -24.59 -7.69 -1.54
CA GLY A 159 -25.54 -8.71 -1.12
C GLY A 159 -26.14 -8.49 0.27
N LYS A 160 -25.88 -7.34 0.90
CA LYS A 160 -26.38 -7.01 2.23
C LYS A 160 -27.50 -5.99 2.20
#